data_7f5b651644b84ec1605474ec4fb28f6c
#
_entry.id   7f5b651644b84ec1605474ec4fb28f6c
#
_cell.length_a   1.000
_cell.length_b   1.000
_cell.length_c   1.000
_cell.angle_alpha   90.00
_cell.angle_beta   90.00
_cell.angle_gamma   90.00
#
_symmetry.space_group_name_H-M   'P 1'
#
loop_
_entity.id
_entity.type
_entity.pdbx_description
1 polymer ?
#
loop_
_entity_poly.entity_id
_entity_poly.type
_entity_poly.pdbx_seq_one_letter_code
_entity_poly.pdbx_strand_id
1 'polypeptide(L)'
;VVSAERMPAGTAAQFSAALDSGVVVVERDGIALRLPARFGIVLLDEGIDDLEMPPASLVDRCTFLLDLTTLCTRDITDAPEGTAPMNAAVGSESPADTHRFSAAILESDEAIATLTYAAHELGVTGLRAPLLALKAARRHAAFIGRTCIGDDDVSFAARAVLAPRATTLPT
;
A
#
# COMPACT_ATOMS: atom_id res chain seq x y z
N VAL A 1 7.51 -11.20 -1.33
CA VAL A 1 7.40 -12.23 -2.39
C VAL A 1 8.27 -11.79 -3.55
N VAL A 2 9.23 -12.58 -3.94
CA VAL A 2 10.11 -12.38 -5.10
C VAL A 2 9.48 -13.08 -6.30
N SER A 3 9.67 -12.52 -7.52
CA SER A 3 9.08 -13.00 -8.76
C SER A 3 7.56 -13.19 -8.61
N ALA A 4 6.89 -12.11 -8.20
CA ALA A 4 5.46 -12.14 -7.87
C ALA A 4 4.59 -12.44 -9.11
N GLU A 5 5.08 -12.13 -10.32
CA GLU A 5 4.47 -12.45 -11.61
C GLU A 5 4.30 -13.96 -11.83
N ARG A 6 5.14 -14.79 -11.19
CA ARG A 6 5.09 -16.26 -11.28
C ARG A 6 4.21 -16.92 -10.21
N MET A 7 3.54 -16.13 -9.39
CA MET A 7 2.72 -16.67 -8.30
C MET A 7 1.48 -17.37 -8.85
N PRO A 8 1.22 -18.64 -8.44
CA PRO A 8 -0.02 -19.34 -8.82
C PRO A 8 -1.26 -18.62 -8.27
N ALA A 9 -2.34 -18.59 -9.06
CA ALA A 9 -3.59 -17.93 -8.68
C ALA A 9 -4.18 -18.44 -7.36
N GLY A 10 -4.05 -19.75 -7.07
CA GLY A 10 -4.49 -20.33 -5.81
C GLY A 10 -3.74 -19.79 -4.60
N THR A 11 -2.42 -19.60 -4.71
CA THR A 11 -1.59 -19.00 -3.67
C THR A 11 -1.95 -17.52 -3.47
N ALA A 12 -2.14 -16.79 -4.57
CA ALA A 12 -2.57 -15.38 -4.53
C ALA A 12 -3.93 -15.23 -3.84
N ALA A 13 -4.87 -16.12 -4.09
CA ALA A 13 -6.17 -16.13 -3.44
C ALA A 13 -6.07 -16.35 -1.92
N GLN A 14 -5.19 -17.23 -1.46
CA GLN A 14 -4.95 -17.46 -0.03
C GLN A 14 -4.35 -16.22 0.66
N PHE A 15 -3.34 -15.58 0.05
CA PHE A 15 -2.81 -14.32 0.57
C PHE A 15 -3.87 -13.23 0.60
N SER A 16 -4.65 -13.10 -0.47
CA SER A 16 -5.73 -12.12 -0.56
C SER A 16 -6.76 -12.30 0.56
N ALA A 17 -7.18 -13.54 0.79
CA ALA A 17 -8.14 -13.87 1.86
C ALA A 17 -7.56 -13.58 3.25
N ALA A 18 -6.29 -13.89 3.49
CA ALA A 18 -5.63 -13.63 4.77
C ALA A 18 -5.43 -12.13 5.00
N LEU A 19 -5.08 -11.35 3.96
CA LEU A 19 -4.95 -9.89 4.05
C LEU A 19 -6.29 -9.20 4.37
N ASP A 20 -7.39 -9.69 3.80
CA ASP A 20 -8.73 -9.11 4.01
C ASP A 20 -9.32 -9.49 5.37
N SER A 21 -9.16 -10.76 5.78
CA SER A 21 -9.79 -11.29 7.01
C SER A 21 -8.92 -11.16 8.26
N GLY A 22 -7.60 -11.04 8.10
CA GLY A 22 -6.65 -11.13 9.21
C GLY A 22 -6.56 -12.54 9.82
N VAL A 23 -7.00 -13.56 9.08
CA VAL A 23 -7.05 -14.95 9.55
C VAL A 23 -6.61 -15.90 8.44
N VAL A 24 -5.77 -16.84 8.76
CA VAL A 24 -5.47 -18.01 7.90
C VAL A 24 -6.30 -19.20 8.36
N VAL A 25 -6.99 -19.81 7.42
CA VAL A 25 -7.75 -21.05 7.65
C VAL A 25 -6.94 -22.21 7.07
N VAL A 26 -6.62 -23.18 7.91
CA VAL A 26 -5.92 -24.41 7.50
C VAL A 26 -6.88 -25.58 7.71
N GLU A 27 -7.22 -26.24 6.62
CA GLU A 27 -8.06 -27.44 6.66
C GLU A 27 -7.25 -28.63 6.15
N ARG A 28 -7.07 -29.61 7.00
CA ARG A 28 -6.35 -30.82 6.67
C ARG A 28 -6.88 -32.01 7.50
N ASP A 29 -7.11 -33.11 6.84
CA ASP A 29 -7.50 -34.40 7.48
C ASP A 29 -8.72 -34.28 8.42
N GLY A 30 -9.70 -33.45 8.05
CA GLY A 30 -10.90 -33.19 8.85
C GLY A 30 -10.72 -32.24 10.03
N ILE A 31 -9.53 -31.66 10.17
CA ILE A 31 -9.23 -30.61 11.18
C ILE A 31 -9.21 -29.26 10.50
N ALA A 32 -10.03 -28.32 11.00
CA ALA A 32 -10.04 -26.93 10.59
C ALA A 32 -9.48 -26.06 11.70
N LEU A 33 -8.41 -25.33 11.39
CA LEU A 33 -7.78 -24.36 12.30
C LEU A 33 -7.93 -22.96 11.73
N ARG A 34 -8.28 -22.01 12.59
CA ARG A 34 -8.31 -20.57 12.29
C ARG A 34 -7.24 -19.88 13.11
N LEU A 35 -6.24 -19.32 12.45
CA LEU A 35 -5.11 -18.69 13.10
C LEU A 35 -5.09 -17.20 12.73
N PRO A 36 -5.01 -16.28 13.72
CA PRO A 36 -4.83 -14.87 13.44
C PRO A 36 -3.54 -14.67 12.63
N ALA A 37 -3.63 -13.91 11.54
CA ALA A 37 -2.51 -13.61 10.68
C ALA A 37 -2.58 -12.15 10.23
N ARG A 38 -1.72 -11.31 10.79
CA ARG A 38 -1.55 -9.90 10.38
C ARG A 38 -0.13 -9.73 9.86
N PHE A 39 -0.01 -9.37 8.60
CA PHE A 39 1.27 -9.18 7.93
C PHE A 39 1.16 -8.10 6.85
N GLY A 40 2.29 -7.49 6.52
CA GLY A 40 2.43 -6.69 5.32
C GLY A 40 2.91 -7.56 4.15
N ILE A 41 2.57 -7.16 2.93
CA ILE A 41 3.06 -7.82 1.73
C ILE A 41 3.86 -6.84 0.90
N VAL A 42 5.02 -7.30 0.42
CA VAL A 42 5.81 -6.62 -0.60
C VAL A 42 5.93 -7.60 -1.77
N LEU A 43 5.50 -7.16 -2.93
CA LEU A 43 5.59 -7.91 -4.18
C LEU A 43 6.75 -7.31 -4.99
N LEU A 44 7.73 -8.14 -5.33
CA LEU A 44 8.79 -7.79 -6.26
C LEU A 44 8.42 -8.41 -7.61
N ASP A 45 8.15 -7.54 -8.56
CA ASP A 45 7.83 -7.89 -9.92
C ASP A 45 9.11 -7.79 -10.77
N GLU A 46 9.46 -8.88 -11.41
CA GLU A 46 10.63 -9.02 -12.26
C GLU A 46 10.21 -9.36 -13.71
N GLY A 47 8.92 -9.22 -14.03
CA GLY A 47 8.37 -9.46 -15.34
C GLY A 47 9.03 -8.58 -16.42
N ILE A 48 9.25 -9.15 -17.58
CA ILE A 48 9.94 -8.48 -18.70
C ILE A 48 8.93 -7.87 -19.67
N ASP A 49 7.73 -8.43 -19.72
CA ASP A 49 6.68 -7.99 -20.64
C ASP A 49 5.32 -7.84 -19.94
N ASP A 50 4.38 -7.20 -20.64
CA ASP A 50 3.04 -6.92 -20.12
C ASP A 50 2.17 -8.17 -19.85
N LEU A 51 2.62 -9.35 -20.25
CA LEU A 51 1.94 -10.62 -19.99
C LEU A 51 2.44 -11.27 -18.69
N GLU A 52 3.62 -10.89 -18.22
CA GLU A 52 4.22 -11.36 -16.98
C GLU A 52 3.92 -10.35 -15.86
N MET A 53 2.72 -10.39 -15.30
CA MET A 53 2.30 -9.48 -14.24
C MET A 53 1.91 -10.23 -12.97
N PRO A 54 2.16 -9.65 -11.78
CA PRO A 54 1.67 -10.20 -10.54
C PRO A 54 0.14 -10.32 -10.54
N PRO A 55 -0.42 -11.29 -9.79
CA PRO A 55 -1.86 -11.47 -9.72
C PRO A 55 -2.59 -10.18 -9.32
N ALA A 56 -3.50 -9.70 -10.17
CA ALA A 56 -4.24 -8.44 -9.99
C ALA A 56 -4.95 -8.37 -8.62
N SER A 57 -5.39 -9.52 -8.10
CA SER A 57 -6.00 -9.61 -6.77
C SER A 57 -5.07 -9.18 -5.63
N LEU A 58 -3.76 -9.38 -5.76
CA LEU A 58 -2.78 -8.92 -4.79
C LEU A 58 -2.34 -7.48 -5.05
N VAL A 59 -2.13 -7.11 -6.32
CA VAL A 59 -1.79 -5.73 -6.72
C VAL A 59 -2.85 -4.75 -6.23
N ASP A 60 -4.13 -5.10 -6.35
CA ASP A 60 -5.25 -4.29 -5.84
C ASP A 60 -5.20 -4.06 -4.30
N ARG A 61 -4.52 -4.94 -3.56
CA ARG A 61 -4.34 -4.83 -2.11
C ARG A 61 -3.06 -4.12 -1.69
N CYS A 62 -2.11 -3.95 -2.58
CA CYS A 62 -0.92 -3.13 -2.33
C CYS A 62 -1.31 -1.66 -2.28
N THR A 63 -0.86 -0.94 -1.26
CA THR A 63 -1.15 0.50 -1.14
C THR A 63 -0.32 1.28 -2.15
N PHE A 64 0.96 0.97 -2.27
CA PHE A 64 1.91 1.66 -3.14
C PHE A 64 2.31 0.76 -4.31
N LEU A 65 2.35 1.34 -5.49
CA LEU A 65 2.91 0.76 -6.70
C LEU A 65 4.10 1.62 -7.10
N LEU A 66 5.27 1.04 -7.09
CA LEU A 66 6.53 1.75 -7.37
C LEU A 66 7.16 1.17 -8.63
N ASP A 67 7.38 2.01 -9.61
CA ASP A 67 8.16 1.67 -10.80
C ASP A 67 9.63 2.01 -10.53
N LEU A 68 10.47 0.99 -10.52
CA LEU A 68 11.90 1.09 -10.29
C LEU A 68 12.72 0.88 -11.58
N THR A 69 12.07 0.73 -12.73
CA THR A 69 12.73 0.41 -14.00
C THR A 69 13.70 1.49 -14.47
N THR A 70 13.47 2.75 -14.05
CA THR A 70 14.32 3.89 -14.39
C THR A 70 15.49 4.08 -13.44
N LEU A 71 15.52 3.36 -12.31
CA LEU A 71 16.59 3.48 -11.33
C LEU A 71 17.78 2.62 -11.72
N CYS A 72 18.97 3.19 -11.63
CA CYS A 72 20.21 2.44 -11.80
C CYS A 72 20.99 2.36 -10.48
N THR A 73 21.94 1.43 -10.42
CA THR A 73 22.77 1.22 -9.21
C THR A 73 23.50 2.50 -8.79
N ARG A 74 23.81 3.38 -9.74
CA ARG A 74 24.47 4.66 -9.47
C ARG A 74 23.57 5.61 -8.67
N ASP A 75 22.25 5.63 -8.96
CA ASP A 75 21.28 6.46 -8.24
C ASP A 75 21.17 6.07 -6.76
N ILE A 76 21.42 4.79 -6.45
CA ILE A 76 21.42 4.27 -5.08
C ILE A 76 22.71 4.68 -4.36
N THR A 77 23.85 4.70 -5.08
CA THR A 77 25.17 5.01 -4.50
C THR A 77 25.34 6.52 -4.27
N ASP A 78 24.77 7.34 -5.15
CA ASP A 78 24.86 8.80 -5.11
C ASP A 78 23.72 9.43 -4.27
N ALA A 79 22.91 8.61 -3.60
CA ALA A 79 21.94 9.12 -2.62
C ALA A 79 22.70 9.95 -1.56
N PRO A 80 22.28 11.21 -1.30
CA PRO A 80 23.00 12.08 -0.39
C PRO A 80 23.20 11.39 0.95
N GLU A 81 24.46 11.43 1.46
CA GLU A 81 24.80 10.99 2.81
C GLU A 81 23.92 11.78 3.78
N GLY A 82 22.93 11.18 4.33
CA GLY A 82 21.87 11.82 5.13
C GLY A 82 20.48 11.31 4.81
N THR A 83 20.30 10.58 3.70
CA THR A 83 19.20 9.65 3.56
C THR A 83 19.53 8.45 4.44
N ALA A 84 19.60 8.71 5.75
CA ALA A 84 19.73 7.63 6.72
C ALA A 84 18.70 6.56 6.37
N PRO A 85 19.07 5.27 6.38
CA PRO A 85 18.09 4.22 6.20
C PRO A 85 16.94 4.56 7.15
N MET A 86 15.73 4.55 6.66
CA MET A 86 14.50 4.95 7.38
C MET A 86 14.40 4.29 8.78
N ASN A 87 15.17 3.25 9.04
CA ASN A 87 15.37 2.62 10.34
C ASN A 87 16.08 3.50 11.37
N ALA A 88 16.78 4.55 10.96
CA ALA A 88 17.49 5.43 11.91
C ALA A 88 16.63 6.65 12.32
N ALA A 89 15.63 7.02 11.51
CA ALA A 89 14.72 8.12 11.80
C ALA A 89 13.41 7.67 12.49
N VAL A 90 13.08 6.38 12.39
CA VAL A 90 12.04 5.78 13.22
C VAL A 90 12.69 5.58 14.59
N GLY A 91 12.54 6.57 15.46
CA GLY A 91 12.87 6.42 16.88
C GLY A 91 12.27 5.10 17.35
N SER A 92 12.81 4.51 18.39
CA SER A 92 12.49 3.21 18.98
C SER A 92 11.00 2.98 19.32
N GLU A 93 10.10 3.68 18.67
CA GLU A 93 8.67 3.51 18.79
C GLU A 93 8.25 2.23 18.09
N SER A 94 7.68 1.35 18.88
CA SER A 94 7.15 0.07 18.42
C SER A 94 6.16 0.28 17.27
N PRO A 95 6.11 -0.62 16.26
CA PRO A 95 5.06 -0.62 15.24
C PRO A 95 3.64 -0.53 15.82
N ALA A 96 3.46 -0.98 17.07
CA ALA A 96 2.20 -0.85 17.80
C ALA A 96 1.86 0.61 18.15
N ASP A 97 2.84 1.46 18.38
CA ASP A 97 2.62 2.88 18.72
C ASP A 97 2.23 3.66 17.47
N THR A 98 2.88 3.45 16.34
CA THR A 98 2.48 4.04 15.05
C THR A 98 1.03 3.67 14.68
N HIS A 99 0.60 2.45 15.04
CA HIS A 99 -0.79 2.03 14.82
C HIS A 99 -1.78 2.77 15.73
N ARG A 100 -1.41 3.05 16.98
CA ARG A 100 -2.24 3.80 17.93
C ARG A 100 -2.37 5.27 17.53
N PHE A 101 -1.28 5.92 17.14
CA PHE A 101 -1.31 7.31 16.65
C PHE A 101 -2.20 7.45 15.41
N SER A 102 -2.08 6.54 14.45
CA SER A 102 -2.91 6.56 13.26
C SER A 102 -4.40 6.33 13.53
N ALA A 103 -4.75 5.58 14.57
CA ALA A 103 -6.16 5.36 14.96
C ALA A 103 -6.80 6.59 15.60
N ALA A 104 -5.99 7.47 16.20
CA ALA A 104 -6.46 8.69 16.85
C ALA A 104 -6.64 9.87 15.88
N ILE A 105 -6.17 9.75 14.63
CA ILE A 105 -6.29 10.83 13.65
C ILE A 105 -7.71 10.89 13.12
N LEU A 106 -8.32 12.06 13.27
CA LEU A 106 -9.66 12.33 12.77
C LEU A 106 -9.67 12.37 11.25
N GLU A 107 -10.58 11.62 10.66
CA GLU A 107 -10.92 11.70 9.25
C GLU A 107 -11.82 12.92 9.05
N SER A 108 -11.58 13.67 7.97
CA SER A 108 -12.48 14.72 7.54
C SER A 108 -13.30 14.21 6.36
N ASP A 109 -14.59 14.54 6.34
CA ASP A 109 -15.46 14.24 5.20
C ASP A 109 -14.94 14.89 3.91
N GLU A 110 -14.25 16.02 4.04
CA GLU A 110 -13.60 16.73 2.95
C GLU A 110 -12.44 15.91 2.35
N ALA A 111 -11.60 15.31 3.17
CA ALA A 111 -10.52 14.44 2.69
C ALA A 111 -11.06 13.20 1.96
N ILE A 112 -12.15 12.62 2.47
CA ILE A 112 -12.83 11.48 1.83
C ILE A 112 -13.39 11.91 0.47
N ALA A 113 -14.11 13.03 0.42
CA ALA A 113 -14.70 13.55 -0.81
C ALA A 113 -13.63 13.87 -1.85
N THR A 114 -12.55 14.55 -1.45
CA THR A 114 -11.45 14.93 -2.34
C THR A 114 -10.74 13.71 -2.92
N LEU A 115 -10.42 12.70 -2.11
CA LEU A 115 -9.77 11.48 -2.59
C LEU A 115 -10.70 10.65 -3.49
N THR A 116 -11.99 10.63 -3.20
CA THR A 116 -12.98 9.93 -4.02
C THR A 116 -13.15 10.63 -5.37
N TYR A 117 -13.22 11.95 -5.38
CA TYR A 117 -13.27 12.75 -6.59
C TYR A 117 -11.99 12.59 -7.43
N ALA A 118 -10.83 12.66 -6.81
CA ALA A 118 -9.56 12.45 -7.48
C ALA A 118 -9.46 11.05 -8.12
N ALA A 119 -9.94 10.02 -7.44
CA ALA A 119 -9.99 8.67 -7.99
C ALA A 119 -10.91 8.58 -9.22
N HIS A 120 -12.05 9.28 -9.18
CA HIS A 120 -12.97 9.34 -10.32
C HIS A 120 -12.33 10.02 -11.53
N GLU A 121 -11.74 11.20 -11.35
CA GLU A 121 -11.05 11.95 -12.41
C GLU A 121 -9.89 11.18 -13.04
N LEU A 122 -9.17 10.40 -12.23
CA LEU A 122 -8.09 9.54 -12.68
C LEU A 122 -8.58 8.22 -13.32
N GLY A 123 -9.88 8.00 -13.44
CA GLY A 123 -10.46 6.78 -14.00
C GLY A 123 -10.22 5.53 -13.16
N VAL A 124 -9.99 5.69 -11.87
CA VAL A 124 -9.80 4.56 -10.92
C VAL A 124 -11.18 4.05 -10.50
N THR A 125 -11.61 2.93 -11.06
CA THR A 125 -12.97 2.41 -10.88
C THR A 125 -13.16 1.59 -9.60
N GLY A 126 -12.07 1.13 -8.96
CA GLY A 126 -12.13 0.29 -7.77
C GLY A 126 -12.33 1.11 -6.49
N LEU A 127 -13.25 0.71 -5.61
CA LEU A 127 -13.46 1.36 -4.31
C LEU A 127 -12.31 1.13 -3.33
N ARG A 128 -11.47 0.13 -3.54
CA ARG A 128 -10.34 -0.17 -2.66
C ARG A 128 -9.26 0.91 -2.71
N ALA A 129 -8.97 1.44 -3.88
CA ALA A 129 -7.91 2.43 -4.04
C ALA A 129 -8.18 3.75 -3.27
N PRO A 130 -9.37 4.37 -3.30
CA PRO A 130 -9.68 5.51 -2.43
C PRO A 130 -9.55 5.20 -0.94
N LEU A 131 -9.95 4.00 -0.50
CA LEU A 131 -9.79 3.58 0.89
C LEU A 131 -8.32 3.39 1.28
N LEU A 132 -7.49 2.87 0.37
CA LEU A 132 -6.05 2.78 0.58
C LEU A 132 -5.41 4.17 0.61
N ALA A 133 -5.84 5.08 -0.25
CA ALA A 133 -5.39 6.46 -0.25
C ALA A 133 -5.74 7.17 1.07
N LEU A 134 -6.95 7.01 1.58
CA LEU A 134 -7.34 7.57 2.88
C LEU A 134 -6.48 7.00 4.02
N LYS A 135 -6.20 5.70 4.00
CA LYS A 135 -5.28 5.08 4.97
C LYS A 135 -3.86 5.64 4.84
N ALA A 136 -3.38 5.87 3.62
CA ALA A 136 -2.06 6.46 3.38
C ALA A 136 -1.99 7.91 3.88
N ALA A 137 -3.01 8.74 3.61
CA ALA A 137 -3.10 10.11 4.13
C ALA A 137 -3.06 10.13 5.66
N ARG A 138 -3.83 9.26 6.31
CA ARG A 138 -3.83 9.12 7.77
C ARG A 138 -2.45 8.73 8.31
N ARG A 139 -1.78 7.78 7.66
CA ARG A 139 -0.44 7.35 8.07
C ARG A 139 0.60 8.44 7.85
N HIS A 140 0.48 9.19 6.77
CA HIS A 140 1.35 10.33 6.49
C HIS A 140 1.18 11.43 7.55
N ALA A 141 -0.05 11.80 7.89
CA ALA A 141 -0.35 12.75 8.98
C ALA A 141 0.26 12.30 10.31
N ALA A 142 0.08 11.00 10.66
CA ALA A 142 0.68 10.42 11.87
C ALA A 142 2.20 10.50 11.87
N PHE A 143 2.82 10.18 10.73
CA PHE A 143 4.27 10.16 10.58
C PHE A 143 4.90 11.54 10.81
N ILE A 144 4.22 12.61 10.39
CA ILE A 144 4.67 13.98 10.61
C ILE A 144 4.09 14.62 11.89
N GLY A 145 3.47 13.80 12.77
CA GLY A 145 3.01 14.22 14.09
C GLY A 145 1.73 15.07 14.10
N ARG A 146 0.92 15.01 13.03
CA ARG A 146 -0.39 15.72 12.99
C ARG A 146 -1.47 14.89 13.68
N THR A 147 -2.51 15.58 14.14
CA THR A 147 -3.70 14.96 14.77
C THR A 147 -4.91 14.88 13.84
N CYS A 148 -4.84 15.50 12.68
CA CYS A 148 -5.86 15.48 11.63
C CYS A 148 -5.20 15.40 10.26
N ILE A 149 -5.96 14.91 9.27
CA ILE A 149 -5.54 14.88 7.87
C ILE A 149 -5.63 16.30 7.30
N GLY A 150 -4.54 16.78 6.70
CA GLY A 150 -4.47 18.06 5.98
C GLY A 150 -4.30 17.87 4.48
N ASP A 151 -4.29 18.98 3.73
CA ASP A 151 -4.19 19.00 2.26
C ASP A 151 -2.92 18.34 1.73
N ASP A 152 -1.79 18.50 2.44
CA ASP A 152 -0.53 17.85 2.07
C ASP A 152 -0.63 16.33 2.14
N ASP A 153 -1.37 15.82 3.16
CA ASP A 153 -1.56 14.38 3.35
C ASP A 153 -2.45 13.80 2.26
N VAL A 154 -3.49 14.54 1.88
CA VAL A 154 -4.39 14.20 0.75
C VAL A 154 -3.62 14.21 -0.56
N SER A 155 -2.81 15.26 -0.80
CA SER A 155 -1.98 15.39 -1.99
C SER A 155 -0.93 14.28 -2.09
N PHE A 156 -0.29 13.94 -0.96
CA PHE A 156 0.61 12.80 -0.89
C PHE A 156 -0.10 11.50 -1.27
N ALA A 157 -1.26 11.23 -0.65
CA ALA A 157 -2.00 10.01 -0.89
C ALA A 157 -2.52 9.90 -2.33
N ALA A 158 -2.99 11.00 -2.92
CA ALA A 158 -3.41 11.02 -4.31
C ALA A 158 -2.26 10.67 -5.26
N ARG A 159 -1.09 11.26 -5.04
CA ARG A 159 0.11 11.00 -5.88
C ARG A 159 0.68 9.60 -5.68
N ALA A 160 0.77 9.14 -4.44
CA ALA A 160 1.44 7.88 -4.13
C ALA A 160 0.55 6.64 -4.35
N VAL A 161 -0.78 6.79 -4.25
CA VAL A 161 -1.72 5.67 -4.30
C VAL A 161 -2.60 5.71 -5.54
N LEU A 162 -3.18 6.87 -5.90
CA LEU A 162 -4.13 6.96 -7.01
C LEU A 162 -3.44 7.16 -8.35
N ALA A 163 -2.44 8.05 -8.44
CA ALA A 163 -1.80 8.35 -9.71
C ALA A 163 -1.17 7.12 -10.40
N PRO A 164 -0.49 6.18 -9.70
CA PRO A 164 0.01 4.97 -10.34
C PRO A 164 -1.08 4.02 -10.88
N ARG A 165 -2.34 4.26 -10.50
CA ARG A 165 -3.51 3.49 -10.94
C ARG A 165 -4.36 4.21 -11.97
N ALA A 166 -3.96 5.40 -12.36
CA ALA A 166 -4.70 6.23 -13.28
C ALA A 166 -4.84 5.56 -14.65
N THR A 167 -6.05 5.51 -15.17
CA THR A 167 -6.35 5.07 -16.52
C THR A 167 -6.67 6.24 -17.45
N THR A 168 -6.94 7.42 -16.87
CA THR A 168 -7.16 8.67 -17.58
C THR A 168 -6.27 9.76 -17.01
N LEU A 169 -5.80 10.65 -17.86
CA LEU A 169 -5.11 11.87 -17.40
C LEU A 169 -6.17 12.97 -17.24
N PRO A 170 -6.17 13.72 -16.14
CA PRO A 170 -7.05 14.86 -16.00
C PRO A 170 -6.72 15.90 -17.06
N THR A 171 -7.72 16.41 -17.74
CA THR A 171 -7.62 17.46 -18.77
C THR A 171 -7.59 18.85 -18.14
#